data_990a5f8aa610a5e8e36e0c4d39a7669b
#
_entry.id   990a5f8aa610a5e8e36e0c4d39a7669b
#
_cell.length_a   1.000
_cell.length_b   1.000
_cell.length_c   1.000
_cell.angle_alpha   90.00
_cell.angle_beta   90.00
_cell.angle_gamma   90.00
#
_symmetry.space_group_name_H-M   'P 1'
#
loop_
_entity.id
_entity.type
_entity.pdbx_description
1 polymer ?
#
loop_
_entity_poly.entity_id
_entity_poly.type
_entity_poly.pdbx_seq_one_letter_code
_entity_poly.pdbx_strand_id
1 'polypeptide(L)'
;GTESKSETEKLLRQAMEDYESKKFIAKADNITLGQLLDTWAEEELKTGTLSNGTVGTYLQAINRIKQHPVSRRKLKTVTSGHLQQFMDLLSFGGTVEDFVSKGYSIDYIRSYSAVLQQSFRFAVFPKQYITFNPMQYVVMRHKKDDMDLFAEETDTETGKVKPISYEQYQKLTAQLGKRSKDAIL
;
A
#
# COMPACT_ATOMS: atom_id res chain seq x y z
N GLY A 1 46.88 -19.65 6.37
CA GLY A 1 46.59 -18.77 7.50
C GLY A 1 46.96 -17.34 7.15
N THR A 2 46.29 -16.37 7.72
CA THR A 2 46.59 -14.93 7.55
C THR A 2 47.84 -14.59 8.34
N GLU A 3 48.80 -13.90 7.77
CA GLU A 3 50.06 -13.55 8.42
C GLU A 3 49.92 -12.34 9.38
N SER A 4 48.81 -11.62 9.35
CA SER A 4 48.56 -10.40 10.16
C SER A 4 47.33 -10.53 11.07
N LYS A 5 47.47 -10.16 12.36
CA LYS A 5 46.38 -10.09 13.33
C LYS A 5 45.25 -9.20 12.84
N SER A 6 45.58 -8.06 12.25
CA SER A 6 44.60 -7.10 11.70
C SER A 6 43.79 -7.71 10.57
N GLU A 7 44.35 -8.51 9.72
CA GLU A 7 43.70 -9.17 8.60
C GLU A 7 42.77 -10.28 9.10
N THR A 8 43.18 -11.02 10.12
CA THR A 8 42.33 -12.02 10.77
C THR A 8 41.12 -11.39 11.45
N GLU A 9 41.29 -10.27 12.13
CA GLU A 9 40.17 -9.51 12.75
C GLU A 9 39.20 -8.98 11.69
N LYS A 10 39.70 -8.50 10.55
CA LYS A 10 38.86 -8.03 9.44
C LYS A 10 38.06 -9.18 8.82
N LEU A 11 38.70 -10.32 8.57
CA LEU A 11 38.00 -11.50 8.04
C LEU A 11 36.97 -12.06 9.03
N LEU A 12 37.26 -12.05 10.33
CA LEU A 12 36.34 -12.48 11.36
C LEU A 12 35.09 -11.55 11.38
N ARG A 13 35.31 -10.25 11.35
CA ARG A 13 34.21 -9.26 11.32
C ARG A 13 33.34 -9.46 10.07
N GLN A 14 33.96 -9.64 8.91
CA GLN A 14 33.22 -9.88 7.68
C GLN A 14 32.44 -11.21 7.71
N ALA A 15 33.02 -12.27 8.27
CA ALA A 15 32.33 -13.55 8.44
C ALA A 15 31.15 -13.45 9.43
N MET A 16 31.27 -12.63 10.47
CA MET A 16 30.17 -12.36 11.41
C MET A 16 29.04 -11.57 10.75
N GLU A 17 29.37 -10.54 9.96
CA GLU A 17 28.39 -9.76 9.19
C GLU A 17 27.68 -10.64 8.16
N ASP A 18 28.40 -11.50 7.44
CA ASP A 18 27.85 -12.47 6.50
C ASP A 18 26.94 -13.49 7.18
N TYR A 19 27.33 -13.95 8.37
CA TYR A 19 26.51 -14.88 9.16
C TYR A 19 25.22 -14.22 9.66
N GLU A 20 25.30 -13.01 10.14
CA GLU A 20 24.11 -12.25 10.58
C GLU A 20 23.17 -11.95 9.42
N SER A 21 23.70 -11.50 8.27
CA SER A 21 22.89 -11.26 7.08
C SER A 21 22.24 -12.55 6.55
N LYS A 22 22.94 -13.69 6.55
CA LYS A 22 22.35 -14.99 6.21
C LYS A 22 21.27 -15.42 7.21
N LYS A 23 21.44 -15.13 8.50
CA LYS A 23 20.45 -15.39 9.54
C LYS A 23 19.18 -14.56 9.34
N PHE A 24 19.31 -13.28 8.96
CA PHE A 24 18.17 -12.44 8.57
C PHE A 24 17.47 -12.94 7.31
N ILE A 25 18.23 -13.30 6.28
CA ILE A 25 17.70 -13.89 5.05
C ILE A 25 16.95 -15.20 5.33
N ALA A 26 17.49 -16.09 6.15
CA ALA A 26 16.83 -17.34 6.53
C ALA A 26 15.55 -17.11 7.34
N LYS A 27 15.52 -16.10 8.22
CA LYS A 27 14.31 -15.71 8.97
C LYS A 27 13.21 -15.19 8.04
N ALA A 28 13.59 -14.43 7.01
CA ALA A 28 12.64 -13.91 6.01
C ALA A 28 12.03 -15.01 5.12
N ASP A 29 12.69 -16.15 4.96
CA ASP A 29 12.18 -17.25 4.13
C ASP A 29 10.86 -17.84 4.63
N ASN A 30 10.55 -17.69 5.91
CA ASN A 30 9.35 -18.24 6.53
C ASN A 30 8.29 -17.17 6.84
N ILE A 31 8.60 -15.89 6.72
CA ILE A 31 7.64 -14.81 7.01
C ILE A 31 6.69 -14.61 5.84
N THR A 32 5.38 -14.57 6.14
CA THR A 32 4.34 -14.22 5.17
C THR A 32 4.11 -12.71 5.15
N LEU A 33 3.44 -12.23 4.08
CA LEU A 33 3.03 -10.82 4.03
C LEU A 33 2.10 -10.45 5.20
N GLY A 34 1.18 -11.35 5.59
CA GLY A 34 0.31 -11.12 6.74
C GLY A 34 1.07 -10.93 8.05
N GLN A 35 2.10 -11.77 8.29
CA GLN A 35 2.97 -11.64 9.47
C GLN A 35 3.80 -10.36 9.45
N LEU A 36 4.29 -9.92 8.26
CA LEU A 36 4.95 -8.64 8.12
C LEU A 36 4.04 -7.48 8.54
N LEU A 37 2.78 -7.50 8.08
CA LEU A 37 1.81 -6.47 8.41
C LEU A 37 1.51 -6.41 9.91
N ASP A 38 1.41 -7.57 10.57
CA ASP A 38 1.23 -7.64 12.03
C ASP A 38 2.45 -7.06 12.77
N THR A 39 3.65 -7.47 12.38
CA THR A 39 4.90 -6.97 13.00
C THR A 39 5.03 -5.46 12.82
N TRP A 40 4.77 -4.96 11.61
CA TRP A 40 4.81 -3.52 11.32
C TRP A 40 3.77 -2.74 12.13
N ALA A 41 2.55 -3.29 12.26
CA ALA A 41 1.49 -2.65 13.05
C ALA A 41 1.86 -2.52 14.53
N GLU A 42 2.48 -3.54 15.12
CA GLU A 42 2.89 -3.51 16.54
C GLU A 42 4.11 -2.62 16.76
N GLU A 43 5.11 -2.70 15.90
CA GLU A 43 6.40 -2.04 16.15
C GLU A 43 6.44 -0.58 15.68
N GLU A 44 5.73 -0.20 14.61
CA GLU A 44 5.76 1.16 14.05
C GLU A 44 4.41 1.87 14.07
N LEU A 45 3.33 1.20 13.64
CA LEU A 45 2.04 1.87 13.48
C LEU A 45 1.47 2.32 14.82
N LYS A 46 1.47 1.44 15.83
CA LYS A 46 0.91 1.71 17.16
C LYS A 46 1.83 2.56 18.02
N THR A 47 3.14 2.54 17.78
CA THR A 47 4.14 3.32 18.53
C THR A 47 4.46 4.67 17.89
N GLY A 48 3.99 4.88 16.66
CA GLY A 48 4.26 6.08 15.88
C GLY A 48 3.45 7.31 16.32
N THR A 49 3.67 8.42 15.63
CA THR A 49 3.06 9.74 15.91
C THR A 49 1.74 9.98 15.15
N LEU A 50 1.19 8.95 14.51
CA LEU A 50 -0.04 9.07 13.73
C LEU A 50 -1.26 9.28 14.63
N SER A 51 -2.25 10.02 14.12
CA SER A 51 -3.51 10.18 14.84
C SER A 51 -4.25 8.85 15.01
N ASN A 52 -5.01 8.71 16.10
CA ASN A 52 -5.80 7.51 16.36
C ASN A 52 -6.75 7.15 15.21
N GLY A 53 -7.32 8.13 14.52
CA GLY A 53 -8.16 7.92 13.34
C GLY A 53 -7.40 7.28 12.18
N THR A 54 -6.17 7.76 11.91
CA THR A 54 -5.30 7.19 10.87
C THR A 54 -4.89 5.76 11.22
N VAL A 55 -4.49 5.54 12.47
CA VAL A 55 -4.14 4.19 12.98
C VAL A 55 -5.32 3.23 12.79
N GLY A 56 -6.54 3.65 13.16
CA GLY A 56 -7.75 2.85 12.98
C GLY A 56 -8.01 2.48 11.52
N THR A 57 -7.87 3.46 10.60
CA THR A 57 -8.01 3.23 9.15
C THR A 57 -6.98 2.24 8.63
N TYR A 58 -5.72 2.35 9.06
CA TYR A 58 -4.65 1.44 8.63
C TYR A 58 -4.84 0.03 9.18
N LEU A 59 -5.29 -0.12 10.43
CA LEU A 59 -5.62 -1.43 11.00
C LEU A 59 -6.77 -2.11 10.24
N GLN A 60 -7.80 -1.36 9.83
CA GLN A 60 -8.87 -1.89 8.98
C GLN A 60 -8.33 -2.34 7.62
N ALA A 61 -7.44 -1.55 7.00
CA ALA A 61 -6.79 -1.93 5.76
C ALA A 61 -5.94 -3.21 5.92
N ILE A 62 -5.15 -3.32 7.00
CA ILE A 62 -4.38 -4.54 7.33
C ILE A 62 -5.30 -5.75 7.44
N ASN A 63 -6.37 -5.65 8.21
CA ASN A 63 -7.33 -6.74 8.39
C ASN A 63 -7.93 -7.19 7.05
N ARG A 64 -8.22 -6.24 6.17
CA ARG A 64 -8.76 -6.54 4.85
C ARG A 64 -7.71 -7.17 3.92
N ILE A 65 -6.46 -6.70 3.92
CA ILE A 65 -5.36 -7.31 3.18
C ILE A 65 -5.14 -8.76 3.63
N LYS A 66 -5.23 -9.02 4.94
CA LYS A 66 -5.06 -10.37 5.52
C LYS A 66 -6.12 -11.37 5.07
N GLN A 67 -7.31 -10.92 4.68
CA GLN A 67 -8.35 -11.77 4.10
C GLN A 67 -8.01 -12.21 2.66
N HIS A 68 -7.20 -11.43 1.93
CA HIS A 68 -6.84 -11.76 0.57
C HIS A 68 -5.72 -12.81 0.52
N PRO A 69 -5.74 -13.75 -0.46
CA PRO A 69 -4.73 -14.82 -0.59
C PRO A 69 -3.29 -14.33 -0.66
N VAL A 70 -3.05 -13.11 -1.13
CA VAL A 70 -1.70 -12.52 -1.20
C VAL A 70 -1.02 -12.46 0.18
N SER A 71 -1.79 -12.31 1.27
CA SER A 71 -1.26 -12.23 2.63
C SER A 71 -0.61 -13.53 3.11
N ARG A 72 -1.05 -14.67 2.56
CA ARG A 72 -0.52 -16.01 2.88
C ARG A 72 0.79 -16.32 2.16
N ARG A 73 1.16 -15.52 1.15
CA ARG A 73 2.39 -15.72 0.39
C ARG A 73 3.61 -15.39 1.25
N LYS A 74 4.66 -16.20 1.08
CA LYS A 74 5.97 -15.90 1.68
C LYS A 74 6.48 -14.57 1.13
N LEU A 75 7.00 -13.71 2.00
CA LEU A 75 7.40 -12.34 1.67
C LEU A 75 8.34 -12.28 0.46
N LYS A 76 9.30 -13.19 0.36
CA LYS A 76 10.24 -13.28 -0.78
C LYS A 76 9.57 -13.64 -2.12
N THR A 77 8.40 -14.27 -2.09
CA THR A 77 7.66 -14.65 -3.30
C THR A 77 6.62 -13.63 -3.72
N VAL A 78 6.43 -12.58 -2.92
CA VAL A 78 5.53 -11.47 -3.26
C VAL A 78 6.20 -10.59 -4.30
N THR A 79 5.58 -10.50 -5.47
CA THR A 79 6.05 -9.66 -6.59
C THR A 79 5.19 -8.42 -6.73
N SER A 80 5.70 -7.42 -7.45
CA SER A 80 4.91 -6.23 -7.83
C SER A 80 3.65 -6.62 -8.62
N GLY A 81 3.71 -7.68 -9.44
CA GLY A 81 2.56 -8.20 -10.18
C GLY A 81 1.44 -8.70 -9.26
N HIS A 82 1.78 -9.43 -8.18
CA HIS A 82 0.79 -9.88 -7.19
C HIS A 82 0.13 -8.70 -6.47
N LEU A 83 0.91 -7.67 -6.13
CA LEU A 83 0.41 -6.47 -5.47
C LEU A 83 -0.43 -5.62 -6.43
N GLN A 84 -0.03 -5.54 -7.72
CA GLN A 84 -0.82 -4.86 -8.75
C GLN A 84 -2.19 -5.52 -8.93
N GLN A 85 -2.25 -6.86 -9.04
CA GLN A 85 -3.51 -7.60 -9.12
C GLN A 85 -4.42 -7.33 -7.92
N PHE A 86 -3.85 -7.29 -6.71
CA PHE A 86 -4.60 -6.96 -5.51
C PHE A 86 -5.13 -5.52 -5.55
N MET A 87 -4.32 -4.54 -5.95
CA MET A 87 -4.72 -3.13 -6.04
C MET A 87 -5.78 -2.93 -7.15
N ASP A 88 -5.62 -3.61 -8.29
CA ASP A 88 -6.61 -3.57 -9.38
C ASP A 88 -7.95 -4.21 -8.93
N LEU A 89 -7.91 -5.30 -8.16
CA LEU A 89 -9.10 -5.92 -7.57
C LEU A 89 -9.84 -4.98 -6.61
N LEU A 90 -9.10 -4.22 -5.80
CA LEU A 90 -9.70 -3.20 -4.93
C LEU A 90 -10.33 -2.07 -5.75
N SER A 91 -9.72 -1.68 -6.85
CA SER A 91 -10.14 -0.54 -7.69
C SER A 91 -11.36 -0.87 -8.55
N PHE A 92 -11.32 -2.02 -9.22
CA PHE A 92 -12.32 -2.37 -10.22
C PHE A 92 -13.39 -3.35 -9.70
N GLY A 93 -13.14 -3.94 -8.54
CA GLY A 93 -13.98 -4.99 -7.99
C GLY A 93 -13.67 -6.37 -8.61
N GLY A 94 -14.24 -7.39 -8.02
CA GLY A 94 -14.08 -8.78 -8.46
C GLY A 94 -13.98 -9.75 -7.28
N THR A 95 -13.71 -11.00 -7.60
CA THR A 95 -13.58 -12.09 -6.62
C THR A 95 -12.32 -12.89 -6.89
N VAL A 96 -11.57 -13.18 -5.82
CA VAL A 96 -10.40 -14.08 -5.85
C VAL A 96 -10.51 -15.00 -4.64
N GLU A 97 -10.69 -16.28 -4.87
CA GLU A 97 -11.04 -17.27 -3.82
C GLU A 97 -12.26 -16.77 -3.02
N ASP A 98 -12.15 -16.68 -1.70
CA ASP A 98 -13.20 -16.18 -0.79
C ASP A 98 -13.20 -14.65 -0.63
N PHE A 99 -12.24 -13.95 -1.26
CA PHE A 99 -12.12 -12.51 -1.16
C PHE A 99 -12.95 -11.81 -2.25
N VAL A 100 -13.94 -11.01 -1.83
CA VAL A 100 -14.80 -10.23 -2.72
C VAL A 100 -14.54 -8.74 -2.54
N SER A 101 -14.32 -8.01 -3.63
CA SER A 101 -14.23 -6.55 -3.67
C SER A 101 -15.33 -5.97 -4.56
N LYS A 102 -15.99 -4.91 -4.11
CA LYS A 102 -17.01 -4.19 -4.90
C LYS A 102 -16.42 -3.07 -5.76
N GLY A 103 -15.11 -2.83 -5.64
CA GLY A 103 -14.48 -1.61 -6.13
C GLY A 103 -14.61 -0.49 -5.10
N TYR A 104 -13.51 0.19 -4.82
CA TYR A 104 -13.44 1.24 -3.82
C TYR A 104 -13.02 2.58 -4.44
N SER A 105 -13.34 3.69 -3.76
CA SER A 105 -12.88 5.02 -4.14
C SER A 105 -11.35 5.12 -4.07
N ILE A 106 -10.78 6.05 -4.83
CA ILE A 106 -9.34 6.28 -4.87
C ILE A 106 -8.76 6.60 -3.48
N ASP A 107 -9.47 7.33 -2.65
CA ASP A 107 -9.00 7.68 -1.30
C ASP A 107 -8.92 6.46 -0.39
N TYR A 108 -9.87 5.55 -0.53
CA TYR A 108 -9.83 4.29 0.19
C TYR A 108 -8.64 3.43 -0.26
N ILE A 109 -8.41 3.32 -1.57
CA ILE A 109 -7.29 2.57 -2.17
C ILE A 109 -5.93 3.17 -1.74
N ARG A 110 -5.82 4.50 -1.61
CA ARG A 110 -4.61 5.17 -1.10
C ARG A 110 -4.22 4.67 0.28
N SER A 111 -5.17 4.38 1.16
CA SER A 111 -4.88 3.84 2.49
C SER A 111 -4.22 2.45 2.42
N TYR A 112 -4.68 1.59 1.51
CA TYR A 112 -4.06 0.27 1.28
C TYR A 112 -2.66 0.40 0.68
N SER A 113 -2.51 1.28 -0.30
CA SER A 113 -1.21 1.57 -0.90
C SER A 113 -0.21 2.08 0.16
N ALA A 114 -0.65 3.00 1.03
CA ALA A 114 0.19 3.54 2.09
C ALA A 114 0.63 2.46 3.10
N VAL A 115 -0.30 1.59 3.53
CA VAL A 115 -0.01 0.48 4.43
C VAL A 115 1.01 -0.47 3.81
N LEU A 116 0.79 -0.91 2.56
CA LEU A 116 1.72 -1.80 1.87
C LEU A 116 3.08 -1.13 1.64
N GLN A 117 3.10 0.13 1.20
CA GLN A 117 4.34 0.87 0.96
C GLN A 117 5.19 0.98 2.24
N GLN A 118 4.57 1.33 3.36
CA GLN A 118 5.26 1.49 4.63
C GLN A 118 5.71 0.16 5.22
N SER A 119 4.87 -0.88 5.18
CA SER A 119 5.23 -2.21 5.67
C SER A 119 6.37 -2.85 4.85
N PHE A 120 6.38 -2.70 3.53
CA PHE A 120 7.50 -3.16 2.71
C PHE A 120 8.76 -2.32 2.92
N ARG A 121 8.64 -1.00 3.15
CA ARG A 121 9.77 -0.16 3.55
C ARG A 121 10.40 -0.65 4.86
N PHE A 122 9.58 -0.97 5.86
CA PHE A 122 10.00 -1.56 7.11
C PHE A 122 10.67 -2.93 6.93
N ALA A 123 10.18 -3.75 5.99
CA ALA A 123 10.78 -5.03 5.64
C ALA A 123 12.16 -4.88 4.98
N VAL A 124 12.40 -3.80 4.21
CA VAL A 124 13.72 -3.48 3.64
C VAL A 124 14.65 -2.93 4.72
N PHE A 125 14.18 -1.97 5.50
CA PHE A 125 14.90 -1.37 6.61
C PHE A 125 13.89 -0.91 7.69
N PRO A 126 14.05 -1.28 8.96
CA PRO A 126 15.26 -1.88 9.59
C PRO A 126 15.32 -3.42 9.56
N LYS A 127 14.26 -4.12 9.13
CA LYS A 127 14.18 -5.58 9.29
C LYS A 127 15.08 -6.39 8.35
N GLN A 128 15.45 -5.84 7.21
CA GLN A 128 16.30 -6.49 6.18
C GLN A 128 15.78 -7.88 5.73
N TYR A 129 14.45 -8.05 5.70
CA TYR A 129 13.81 -9.29 5.23
C TYR A 129 13.85 -9.43 3.72
N ILE A 130 13.86 -8.32 3.00
CA ILE A 130 13.94 -8.22 1.54
C ILE A 130 14.88 -7.08 1.15
N THR A 131 15.41 -7.14 -0.07
CA THR A 131 16.39 -6.17 -0.58
C THR A 131 15.76 -4.97 -1.27
N PHE A 132 14.52 -5.08 -1.72
CA PHE A 132 13.80 -3.99 -2.40
C PHE A 132 12.32 -4.01 -2.07
N ASN A 133 11.66 -2.85 -2.21
CA ASN A 133 10.23 -2.71 -1.97
C ASN A 133 9.45 -2.97 -3.27
N PRO A 134 8.65 -4.06 -3.38
CA PRO A 134 7.91 -4.37 -4.59
C PRO A 134 6.79 -3.36 -4.90
N MET A 135 6.34 -2.57 -3.93
CA MET A 135 5.33 -1.53 -4.14
C MET A 135 5.83 -0.36 -5.01
N GLN A 136 7.16 -0.22 -5.22
CA GLN A 136 7.71 0.84 -6.08
C GLN A 136 7.23 0.78 -7.53
N TYR A 137 6.85 -0.41 -7.99
CA TYR A 137 6.40 -0.64 -9.37
C TYR A 137 4.89 -0.83 -9.49
N VAL A 138 4.15 -0.61 -8.41
CA VAL A 138 2.68 -0.72 -8.39
C VAL A 138 2.07 0.62 -8.74
N VAL A 139 1.18 0.61 -9.74
CA VAL A 139 0.46 1.80 -10.19
C VAL A 139 -0.96 1.76 -9.64
N MET A 140 -1.38 2.85 -8.99
CA MET A 140 -2.77 2.99 -8.58
C MET A 140 -3.65 3.33 -9.78
N ARG A 141 -4.58 2.44 -10.09
CA ARG A 141 -5.60 2.61 -11.12
C ARG A 141 -6.95 2.72 -10.43
N HIS A 142 -7.83 3.54 -10.96
CA HIS A 142 -9.20 3.69 -10.45
C HIS A 142 -10.17 3.87 -11.62
N LYS A 143 -11.45 3.57 -11.36
CA LYS A 143 -12.49 3.94 -12.30
C LYS A 143 -12.55 5.47 -12.34
N LYS A 144 -12.57 6.05 -13.54
CA LYS A 144 -12.94 7.44 -13.70
C LYS A 144 -14.42 7.53 -13.29
N ASP A 145 -14.69 8.20 -12.18
CA ASP A 145 -16.05 8.59 -11.84
C ASP A 145 -16.47 9.68 -12.84
N ASP A 146 -17.78 9.76 -13.13
CA ASP A 146 -18.33 10.81 -14.02
C ASP A 146 -17.96 12.24 -13.54
N MET A 147 -17.55 12.39 -12.28
CA MET A 147 -17.02 13.64 -11.71
C MET A 147 -15.59 13.95 -12.15
N ASP A 148 -14.78 12.95 -12.51
CA ASP A 148 -13.42 13.16 -13.04
C ASP A 148 -13.43 13.77 -14.46
N LEU A 149 -14.56 13.65 -15.17
CA LEU A 149 -14.77 14.33 -16.47
C LEU A 149 -14.74 15.88 -16.33
N PHE A 150 -14.93 16.39 -15.12
CA PHE A 150 -14.86 17.82 -14.83
C PHE A 150 -13.48 18.26 -14.30
N ALA A 151 -12.60 17.33 -13.94
CA ALA A 151 -11.26 17.61 -13.42
C ALA A 151 -10.20 17.82 -14.52
N GLU A 152 -10.49 17.43 -15.76
CA GLU A 152 -9.53 17.53 -16.88
C GLU A 152 -9.39 18.95 -17.48
N GLU A 153 -10.14 19.95 -16.98
CA GLU A 153 -10.06 21.34 -17.47
C GLU A 153 -9.26 22.29 -16.55
N THR A 154 -8.28 21.80 -15.81
CA THR A 154 -7.30 22.69 -15.20
C THR A 154 -6.25 23.04 -16.23
N ASP A 155 -6.20 24.32 -16.66
CA ASP A 155 -5.07 24.82 -17.43
C ASP A 155 -3.77 24.58 -16.65
N THR A 156 -2.94 23.70 -17.20
CA THR A 156 -1.62 23.35 -16.64
C THR A 156 -0.66 24.55 -16.58
N GLU A 157 -0.98 25.67 -17.22
CA GLU A 157 -0.11 26.87 -17.25
C GLU A 157 -0.33 27.86 -16.10
N THR A 158 -1.52 27.91 -15.47
CA THR A 158 -1.78 28.96 -14.46
C THR A 158 -2.24 28.46 -13.09
N GLY A 159 -2.51 27.17 -12.92
CA GLY A 159 -2.99 26.62 -11.65
C GLY A 159 -4.34 27.22 -11.15
N LYS A 160 -5.02 27.99 -11.97
CA LYS A 160 -6.32 28.59 -11.62
C LYS A 160 -7.45 27.64 -12.01
N VAL A 161 -8.27 27.28 -11.04
CA VAL A 161 -9.50 26.52 -11.27
C VAL A 161 -10.43 27.35 -12.15
N LYS A 162 -10.81 26.83 -13.33
CA LYS A 162 -11.79 27.50 -14.18
C LYS A 162 -13.16 27.55 -13.46
N PRO A 163 -13.87 28.69 -13.50
CA PRO A 163 -15.21 28.75 -12.96
C PRO A 163 -16.14 27.77 -13.71
N ILE A 164 -16.98 27.10 -12.96
CA ILE A 164 -17.96 26.13 -13.49
C ILE A 164 -18.83 26.84 -14.55
N SER A 165 -18.98 26.25 -15.74
CA SER A 165 -19.85 26.77 -16.78
C SER A 165 -21.33 26.70 -16.34
N TYR A 166 -22.19 27.56 -16.92
CA TYR A 166 -23.62 27.57 -16.61
C TYR A 166 -24.31 26.22 -16.88
N GLU A 167 -23.89 25.50 -17.92
CA GLU A 167 -24.40 24.15 -18.24
C GLU A 167 -23.97 23.11 -17.18
N GLN A 168 -22.74 23.20 -16.71
CA GLN A 168 -22.21 22.34 -15.65
C GLN A 168 -22.95 22.61 -14.33
N TYR A 169 -23.22 23.90 -14.01
CA TYR A 169 -24.02 24.29 -12.85
C TYR A 169 -25.46 23.73 -12.94
N GLN A 170 -26.12 23.81 -14.08
CA GLN A 170 -27.45 23.24 -14.27
C GLN A 170 -27.49 21.72 -14.09
N LYS A 171 -26.50 21.00 -14.61
CA LYS A 171 -26.37 19.53 -14.43
C LYS A 171 -26.17 19.17 -12.95
N LEU A 172 -25.35 19.94 -12.24
CA LEU A 172 -25.05 19.73 -10.83
C LEU A 172 -26.27 19.97 -9.95
N THR A 173 -27.02 21.04 -10.20
CA THR A 173 -28.25 21.36 -9.50
C THR A 173 -29.37 20.35 -9.79
N ALA A 174 -29.47 19.84 -11.01
CA ALA A 174 -30.42 18.79 -11.38
C ALA A 174 -30.12 17.45 -10.67
N GLN A 175 -28.84 17.09 -10.50
CA GLN A 175 -28.42 15.90 -9.75
C GLN A 175 -28.63 16.03 -8.25
N LEU A 176 -28.36 17.21 -7.68
CA LEU A 176 -28.63 17.50 -6.26
C LEU A 176 -30.12 17.46 -5.97
N GLY A 177 -30.96 17.98 -6.87
CA GLY A 177 -32.41 17.92 -6.76
C GLY A 177 -32.98 16.49 -6.83
N LYS A 178 -32.36 15.57 -7.52
CA LYS A 178 -32.71 14.14 -7.52
C LYS A 178 -32.31 13.46 -6.20
N ARG A 179 -31.09 13.67 -5.72
CA ARG A 179 -30.62 13.09 -4.44
C ARG A 179 -31.40 13.57 -3.22
N SER A 180 -31.87 14.81 -3.22
CA SER A 180 -32.73 15.32 -2.11
C SER A 180 -34.13 14.70 -2.09
N LYS A 181 -34.65 14.26 -3.22
CA LYS A 181 -35.96 13.55 -3.30
C LYS A 181 -35.83 12.08 -2.87
N ASP A 182 -34.69 11.43 -3.16
CA ASP A 182 -34.44 10.04 -2.75
C ASP A 182 -34.10 9.91 -1.25
N ALA A 183 -33.76 11.01 -0.57
CA ALA A 183 -33.49 11.05 0.87
C ALA A 183 -34.70 11.28 1.77
N ILE A 184 -35.89 11.49 1.18
CA ILE A 184 -37.17 11.79 1.90
C ILE A 184 -38.13 10.58 1.85
N LEU A 185 -37.78 9.51 1.22
CA LEU A 185 -38.49 8.21 1.23
C LEU A 185 -37.69 7.19 2.06
#